data_c28bd04bf6330f461fd10b919c376820
#
_entry.id   c28bd04bf6330f461fd10b919c376820
#
_cell.length_a   1.000
_cell.length_b   1.000
_cell.length_c   1.000
_cell.angle_alpha   90.00
_cell.angle_beta   90.00
_cell.angle_gamma   90.00
#
_symmetry.space_group_name_H-M   'P 1'
#
loop_
_entity.id
_entity.type
_entity.pdbx_description
1 polymer ?
#
loop_
_entity_poly.entity_id
_entity_poly.type
_entity_poly.pdbx_seq_one_letter_code
_entity_poly.pdbx_strand_id
1 'polypeptide(L)'
;MLQLGPVLQFLGCQNHTWGIGVLVVSDAGDPPPALQVPAPAQVVAPVQMAVPGLSATAWRFDVAVPQTAAVQTVNYLLSGQSHSFDVPGIDAMPSMAYVSCNGFSDPRAKKGLQQPNALWSRLGRLHNRIDRVDSTSFGPLHLLLMGGDQIYSDDMWVKLPELQAWSELPWPQRITAPFTASLRNALAAHFSRLYLDRWSQP
;
A
#
# COMPACT_ATOMS: atom_id res chain seq x y z
N MET A 1 15.91 -9.75 2.42
CA MET A 1 15.98 -8.31 2.02
C MET A 1 14.58 -7.71 2.00
N LEU A 2 14.42 -6.41 2.31
CA LEU A 2 13.11 -5.74 2.23
C LEU A 2 12.71 -5.53 0.76
N GLN A 3 11.54 -6.04 0.37
CA GLN A 3 10.99 -5.93 -0.99
C GLN A 3 9.94 -4.80 -1.09
N LEU A 4 9.23 -4.52 0.01
CA LEU A 4 8.20 -3.48 0.08
C LEU A 4 8.11 -2.91 1.48
N GLY A 5 7.82 -1.63 1.59
CA GLY A 5 7.42 -0.94 2.81
C GLY A 5 8.41 0.10 3.31
N PRO A 6 8.00 0.86 4.32
CA PRO A 6 6.76 0.69 5.08
C PRO A 6 5.53 1.19 4.31
N VAL A 7 4.44 0.43 4.31
CA VAL A 7 3.12 0.89 3.88
C VAL A 7 2.27 1.07 5.13
N LEU A 8 1.77 2.28 5.35
CA LEU A 8 0.98 2.63 6.53
C LEU A 8 -0.50 2.44 6.26
N GLN A 9 -1.20 1.82 7.19
CA GLN A 9 -2.64 1.61 7.16
C GLN A 9 -3.26 2.20 8.42
N PHE A 10 -4.28 3.04 8.27
CA PHE A 10 -5.06 3.52 9.40
C PHE A 10 -5.96 2.41 9.94
N LEU A 11 -5.86 2.11 11.23
CA LEU A 11 -6.62 1.07 11.93
C LEU A 11 -7.78 1.62 12.77
N GLY A 12 -7.96 2.93 12.76
CA GLY A 12 -8.99 3.59 13.55
C GLY A 12 -8.42 4.46 14.67
N CYS A 13 -9.31 5.20 15.33
CA CYS A 13 -9.00 5.98 16.52
C CYS A 13 -10.03 5.62 17.61
N GLN A 14 -9.54 5.15 18.75
CA GLN A 14 -10.38 4.81 19.92
C GLN A 14 -9.76 5.38 21.18
N ASN A 15 -10.57 6.01 22.02
CA ASN A 15 -10.12 6.58 23.30
C ASN A 15 -8.86 7.45 23.15
N HIS A 16 -8.85 8.35 22.16
CA HIS A 16 -7.71 9.21 21.84
C HIS A 16 -6.43 8.44 21.52
N THR A 17 -6.55 7.22 21.01
CA THR A 17 -5.42 6.42 20.54
C THR A 17 -5.58 6.18 19.03
N TRP A 18 -4.60 6.67 18.26
CA TRP A 18 -4.52 6.55 16.82
C TRP A 18 -3.82 5.24 16.45
N GLY A 19 -4.53 4.33 15.79
CA GLY A 19 -4.01 3.03 15.38
C GLY A 19 -3.42 3.06 13.98
N ILE A 20 -2.20 2.55 13.83
CA ILE A 20 -1.50 2.41 12.54
C ILE A 20 -1.02 0.98 12.36
N GLY A 21 -1.35 0.36 11.23
CA GLY A 21 -0.69 -0.85 10.76
C GLY A 21 0.53 -0.48 9.91
N VAL A 22 1.69 -1.05 10.20
CA VAL A 22 2.89 -0.92 9.37
C VAL A 22 3.10 -2.24 8.65
N LEU A 23 2.87 -2.24 7.32
CA LEU A 23 3.05 -3.41 6.48
C LEU A 23 4.41 -3.33 5.78
N VAL A 24 5.13 -4.43 5.81
CA VAL A 24 6.38 -4.63 5.08
C VAL A 24 6.42 -6.03 4.46
N VAL A 25 7.14 -6.18 3.36
CA VAL A 25 7.38 -7.48 2.72
C VAL A 25 8.87 -7.70 2.60
N SER A 26 9.34 -8.87 3.03
CA SER A 26 10.73 -9.31 2.93
C SER A 26 10.84 -10.65 2.19
N ASP A 27 12.05 -11.08 1.91
CA ASP A 27 12.31 -12.41 1.38
C ASP A 27 11.81 -13.48 2.36
N ALA A 28 11.34 -14.61 1.84
CA ALA A 28 10.91 -15.73 2.68
C ALA A 28 12.08 -16.26 3.52
N GLY A 29 11.79 -16.52 4.80
CA GLY A 29 12.81 -16.99 5.75
C GLY A 29 13.59 -15.88 6.45
N ASP A 30 13.46 -14.62 6.02
CA ASP A 30 14.02 -13.51 6.77
C ASP A 30 13.29 -13.35 8.12
N PRO A 31 14.01 -12.94 9.18
CA PRO A 31 13.36 -12.56 10.43
C PRO A 31 12.50 -11.30 10.26
N PRO A 32 11.56 -11.03 11.18
CA PRO A 32 10.79 -9.80 11.13
C PRO A 32 11.71 -8.58 11.15
N PRO A 33 11.46 -7.59 10.26
CA PRO A 33 12.22 -6.34 10.28
C PRO A 33 12.12 -5.66 11.65
N ALA A 34 13.20 -5.06 12.11
CA ALA A 34 13.19 -4.34 13.38
C ALA A 34 12.40 -3.02 13.23
N LEU A 35 11.28 -2.89 13.94
CA LEU A 35 10.50 -1.66 14.04
C LEU A 35 10.70 -1.06 15.43
N GLN A 36 11.14 0.21 15.47
CA GLN A 36 11.32 0.97 16.70
C GLN A 36 10.51 2.26 16.63
N VAL A 37 9.57 2.43 17.54
CA VAL A 37 8.75 3.63 17.67
C VAL A 37 8.98 4.21 19.06
N PRO A 38 9.23 5.53 19.20
CA PRO A 38 9.49 6.12 20.50
C PRO A 38 8.24 6.14 21.39
N ALA A 39 8.45 6.07 22.69
CA ALA A 39 7.40 6.28 23.68
C ALA A 39 6.72 7.67 23.46
N PRO A 40 5.41 7.81 23.75
CA PRO A 40 4.53 6.84 24.42
C PRO A 40 3.85 5.83 23.46
N ALA A 41 4.19 5.82 22.16
CA ALA A 41 3.62 4.84 21.23
C ALA A 41 3.97 3.39 21.63
N GLN A 42 3.04 2.49 21.37
CA GLN A 42 3.20 1.06 21.66
C GLN A 42 3.17 0.25 20.38
N VAL A 43 4.07 -0.71 20.26
CA VAL A 43 4.15 -1.63 19.10
C VAL A 43 3.76 -3.03 19.56
N VAL A 44 2.81 -3.62 18.85
CA VAL A 44 2.43 -5.03 19.05
C VAL A 44 3.38 -5.93 18.24
N ALA A 45 3.67 -7.13 18.75
CA ALA A 45 4.47 -8.11 18.04
C ALA A 45 3.94 -8.35 16.61
N PRO A 46 4.83 -8.47 15.60
CA PRO A 46 4.42 -8.55 14.21
C PRO A 46 3.63 -9.83 13.92
N VAL A 47 2.63 -9.70 13.05
CA VAL A 47 1.91 -10.83 12.48
C VAL A 47 2.59 -11.18 11.15
N GLN A 48 2.96 -12.45 11.01
CA GLN A 48 3.55 -13.00 9.80
C GLN A 48 2.47 -13.55 8.87
N MET A 49 2.60 -13.27 7.58
CA MET A 49 1.72 -13.78 6.53
C MET A 49 2.55 -14.20 5.33
N ALA A 50 2.24 -15.36 4.74
CA ALA A 50 2.82 -15.75 3.45
C ALA A 50 2.29 -14.83 2.34
N VAL A 51 3.14 -14.44 1.41
CA VAL A 51 2.69 -13.75 0.19
C VAL A 51 2.30 -14.80 -0.85
N PRO A 52 1.03 -14.90 -1.24
CA PRO A 52 0.55 -15.99 -2.10
C PRO A 52 1.32 -16.07 -3.42
N GLY A 53 1.82 -17.27 -3.74
CA GLY A 53 2.51 -17.55 -4.99
C GLY A 53 3.92 -16.93 -5.14
N LEU A 54 4.46 -16.32 -4.10
CA LEU A 54 5.82 -15.77 -4.08
C LEU A 54 6.64 -16.33 -2.91
N SER A 55 7.95 -16.35 -3.08
CA SER A 55 8.91 -16.64 -2.00
C SER A 55 9.17 -15.36 -1.19
N ALA A 56 8.12 -14.89 -0.51
CA ALA A 56 8.16 -13.66 0.27
C ALA A 56 7.28 -13.79 1.52
N THR A 57 7.58 -12.98 2.53
CA THR A 57 6.84 -12.89 3.78
C THR A 57 6.38 -11.46 4.02
N ALA A 58 5.10 -11.28 4.28
CA ALA A 58 4.55 -10.02 4.72
C ALA A 58 4.50 -9.99 6.26
N TRP A 59 4.88 -8.86 6.83
CA TRP A 59 4.87 -8.58 8.25
C TRP A 59 3.99 -7.37 8.52
N ARG A 60 3.05 -7.50 9.45
CA ARG A 60 2.23 -6.38 9.93
C ARG A 60 2.52 -6.12 11.38
N PHE A 61 2.92 -4.89 11.68
CA PHE A 61 3.06 -4.37 13.04
C PHE A 61 1.87 -3.45 13.31
N ASP A 62 1.22 -3.61 14.44
CA ASP A 62 0.19 -2.67 14.88
C ASP A 62 0.82 -1.71 15.88
N VAL A 63 0.69 -0.40 15.60
CA VAL A 63 1.24 0.69 16.41
C VAL A 63 0.09 1.50 16.96
N ALA A 64 0.06 1.67 18.28
CA ALA A 64 -0.92 2.50 18.98
C ALA A 64 -0.24 3.78 19.46
N VAL A 65 -0.73 4.93 18.99
CA VAL A 65 -0.17 6.25 19.30
C VAL A 65 -1.19 7.06 20.10
N PRO A 66 -0.95 7.35 21.39
CA PRO A 66 -1.78 8.27 22.13
C PRO A 66 -1.76 9.66 21.48
N GLN A 67 -2.95 10.23 21.20
CA GLN A 67 -3.06 11.57 20.66
C GLN A 67 -2.71 12.62 21.73
N THR A 68 -2.14 13.73 21.27
CA THR A 68 -1.91 14.95 22.07
C THR A 68 -2.93 16.01 21.69
N ALA A 69 -2.96 17.13 22.40
CA ALA A 69 -3.83 18.24 22.05
C ALA A 69 -3.50 18.87 20.68
N ALA A 70 -2.24 18.83 20.28
CA ALA A 70 -1.77 19.32 18.98
C ALA A 70 -1.43 18.18 18.03
N VAL A 71 -1.35 18.50 16.73
CA VAL A 71 -0.77 17.59 15.73
C VAL A 71 0.64 17.18 16.15
N GLN A 72 0.96 15.91 16.07
CA GLN A 72 2.27 15.37 16.41
C GLN A 72 2.86 14.57 15.25
N THR A 73 4.15 14.74 14.99
CA THR A 73 4.91 13.91 14.05
C THR A 73 5.56 12.77 14.84
N VAL A 74 5.26 11.55 14.44
CA VAL A 74 5.85 10.33 15.02
C VAL A 74 6.98 9.87 14.12
N ASN A 75 8.21 9.98 14.60
CA ASN A 75 9.39 9.45 13.93
C ASN A 75 9.61 8.00 14.38
N TYR A 76 9.92 7.12 13.44
CA TYR A 76 10.21 5.71 13.76
C TYR A 76 11.35 5.17 12.88
N LEU A 77 11.96 4.10 13.34
CA LEU A 77 12.99 3.40 12.58
C LEU A 77 12.46 2.04 12.12
N LEU A 78 12.63 1.75 10.84
CA LEU A 78 12.40 0.43 10.26
C LEU A 78 13.70 -0.08 9.67
N SER A 79 14.24 -1.16 10.23
CA SER A 79 15.54 -1.73 9.84
C SER A 79 16.66 -0.67 9.78
N GLY A 80 16.64 0.29 10.72
CA GLY A 80 17.63 1.37 10.82
C GLY A 80 17.35 2.59 9.92
N GLN A 81 16.36 2.53 9.04
CA GLN A 81 15.93 3.67 8.23
C GLN A 81 14.89 4.52 8.96
N SER A 82 15.05 5.83 8.91
CA SER A 82 14.14 6.79 9.54
C SER A 82 12.95 7.10 8.66
N HIS A 83 11.76 7.02 9.25
CA HIS A 83 10.48 7.37 8.64
C HIS A 83 9.65 8.20 9.62
N SER A 84 8.59 8.83 9.12
CA SER A 84 7.65 9.56 9.97
C SER A 84 6.23 9.50 9.42
N PHE A 85 5.27 9.73 10.31
CA PHE A 85 3.88 10.02 9.98
C PHE A 85 3.30 11.02 10.97
N ASP A 86 2.23 11.69 10.57
CA ASP A 86 1.58 12.68 11.40
C ASP A 86 0.27 12.14 11.97
N VAL A 87 0.01 12.47 13.23
CA VAL A 87 -1.19 12.12 13.98
C VAL A 87 -1.93 13.42 14.33
N PRO A 88 -3.23 13.55 14.01
CA PRO A 88 -4.00 14.75 14.34
C PRO A 88 -4.14 14.93 15.85
N GLY A 89 -4.32 16.17 16.29
CA GLY A 89 -4.67 16.46 17.69
C GLY A 89 -6.02 15.87 18.07
N ILE A 90 -6.28 15.72 19.39
CA ILE A 90 -7.49 15.09 19.93
C ILE A 90 -8.78 15.69 19.35
N ASP A 91 -8.88 17.03 19.29
CA ASP A 91 -10.05 17.73 18.80
C ASP A 91 -9.91 18.24 17.36
N ALA A 92 -8.84 17.83 16.67
CA ALA A 92 -8.57 18.28 15.32
C ALA A 92 -9.16 17.31 14.29
N MET A 93 -9.87 17.87 13.30
CA MET A 93 -10.29 17.11 12.13
C MET A 93 -9.03 16.65 11.34
N PRO A 94 -8.88 15.35 11.03
CA PRO A 94 -7.76 14.89 10.22
C PRO A 94 -7.81 15.50 8.81
N SER A 95 -6.69 16.00 8.33
CA SER A 95 -6.53 16.39 6.93
C SER A 95 -6.48 15.15 6.06
N MET A 96 -7.26 15.12 4.98
CA MET A 96 -7.40 13.93 4.14
C MET A 96 -7.23 14.27 2.66
N ALA A 97 -6.70 13.32 1.90
CA ALA A 97 -6.78 13.32 0.45
C ALA A 97 -7.54 12.09 -0.04
N TYR A 98 -8.30 12.24 -1.12
CA TYR A 98 -8.93 11.13 -1.82
C TYR A 98 -8.23 10.92 -3.16
N VAL A 99 -7.88 9.67 -3.46
CA VAL A 99 -7.29 9.27 -4.73
C VAL A 99 -8.03 8.08 -5.32
N SER A 100 -8.10 8.03 -6.64
CA SER A 100 -8.68 6.92 -7.41
C SER A 100 -7.82 6.69 -8.64
N CYS A 101 -7.88 5.49 -9.22
CA CYS A 101 -7.21 5.15 -10.46
C CYS A 101 -5.68 5.26 -10.39
N ASN A 102 -5.06 4.40 -9.58
CA ASN A 102 -3.60 4.35 -9.40
C ASN A 102 -2.92 3.50 -10.50
N GLY A 103 -3.06 3.89 -11.76
CA GLY A 103 -2.41 3.16 -12.87
C GLY A 103 -3.06 3.40 -14.22
N PHE A 104 -2.83 2.47 -15.13
CA PHE A 104 -3.32 2.48 -16.51
C PHE A 104 -3.75 1.07 -16.89
N SER A 105 -4.95 0.91 -17.42
CA SER A 105 -5.43 -0.36 -18.01
C SER A 105 -4.65 -0.71 -19.29
N ASP A 106 -4.25 0.31 -20.06
CA ASP A 106 -3.40 0.14 -21.24
C ASP A 106 -1.95 0.59 -20.93
N PRO A 107 -0.97 -0.34 -20.93
CA PRO A 107 0.43 0.01 -20.72
C PRO A 107 1.01 1.01 -21.75
N ARG A 108 0.39 1.12 -22.94
CA ARG A 108 0.80 2.08 -23.97
C ARG A 108 0.52 3.52 -23.56
N ALA A 109 -0.56 3.75 -22.81
CA ALA A 109 -0.89 5.07 -22.28
C ALA A 109 0.21 5.59 -21.33
N LYS A 110 0.81 4.72 -20.52
CA LYS A 110 1.93 5.09 -19.64
C LYS A 110 3.17 5.54 -20.43
N LYS A 111 3.46 4.89 -21.58
CA LYS A 111 4.66 5.18 -22.38
C LYS A 111 4.64 6.59 -22.99
N GLY A 112 3.46 7.17 -23.20
CA GLY A 112 3.30 8.54 -23.74
C GLY A 112 3.44 9.65 -22.70
N LEU A 113 3.54 9.31 -21.39
CA LEU A 113 3.62 10.30 -20.34
C LEU A 113 5.07 10.56 -19.92
N GLN A 114 5.45 11.85 -19.90
CA GLN A 114 6.78 12.25 -19.42
C GLN A 114 6.94 12.05 -17.89
N GLN A 115 5.85 12.24 -17.16
CA GLN A 115 5.84 12.15 -15.69
C GLN A 115 4.63 11.33 -15.21
N PRO A 116 4.67 9.99 -15.29
CA PRO A 116 3.52 9.14 -14.94
C PRO A 116 3.12 9.23 -13.45
N ASN A 117 4.03 9.67 -12.57
CA ASN A 117 3.79 9.83 -11.14
C ASN A 117 3.60 11.30 -10.71
N ALA A 118 3.36 12.25 -11.65
CA ALA A 118 3.27 13.68 -11.34
C ALA A 118 2.23 14.01 -10.25
N LEU A 119 1.08 13.33 -10.24
CA LEU A 119 0.04 13.55 -9.22
C LEU A 119 0.50 13.06 -7.84
N TRP A 120 1.18 11.93 -7.75
CA TRP A 120 1.77 11.43 -6.51
C TRP A 120 2.84 12.37 -5.98
N SER A 121 3.73 12.86 -6.86
CA SER A 121 4.75 13.85 -6.50
C SER A 121 4.12 15.15 -5.99
N ARG A 122 3.03 15.62 -6.63
CA ARG A 122 2.29 16.79 -6.15
C ARG A 122 1.64 16.55 -4.80
N LEU A 123 1.03 15.38 -4.58
CA LEU A 123 0.42 15.02 -3.30
C LEU A 123 1.48 15.01 -2.18
N GLY A 124 2.67 14.45 -2.45
CA GLY A 124 3.80 14.48 -1.52
C GLY A 124 4.27 15.90 -1.20
N ARG A 125 4.34 16.81 -2.19
CA ARG A 125 4.69 18.22 -1.94
C ARG A 125 3.61 18.96 -1.13
N LEU A 126 2.33 18.66 -1.34
CA LEU A 126 1.23 19.20 -0.51
C LEU A 126 1.34 18.69 0.94
N HIS A 127 1.57 17.39 1.13
CA HIS A 127 1.80 16.80 2.44
C HIS A 127 2.96 17.47 3.19
N ASN A 128 4.07 17.70 2.50
CA ASN A 128 5.27 18.35 3.03
C ASN A 128 5.17 19.89 3.07
N ARG A 129 4.00 20.48 2.79
CA ARG A 129 3.75 21.95 2.78
C ARG A 129 4.65 22.73 1.81
N ILE A 130 5.17 22.08 0.78
CA ILE A 130 5.96 22.70 -0.28
C ILE A 130 5.03 23.42 -1.26
N ASP A 131 3.97 22.75 -1.70
CA ASP A 131 2.95 23.32 -2.58
C ASP A 131 1.79 23.92 -1.76
N ARG A 132 1.05 24.83 -2.41
CA ARG A 132 -0.18 25.44 -1.87
C ARG A 132 -1.31 25.26 -2.87
N VAL A 133 -2.54 25.24 -2.38
CA VAL A 133 -3.75 25.32 -3.19
C VAL A 133 -4.47 26.62 -2.81
N ASP A 134 -4.73 27.48 -3.81
CA ASP A 134 -5.40 28.77 -3.65
C ASP A 134 -4.86 29.61 -2.47
N SER A 135 -3.54 29.72 -2.41
CA SER A 135 -2.80 30.44 -1.34
C SER A 135 -2.93 29.82 0.06
N THR A 136 -3.66 28.71 0.19
CA THR A 136 -3.81 27.99 1.46
C THR A 136 -2.72 26.91 1.56
N SER A 137 -2.02 26.90 2.68
CA SER A 137 -1.12 25.80 3.02
C SER A 137 -1.95 24.67 3.62
N PHE A 138 -1.99 23.51 2.97
CA PHE A 138 -2.50 22.31 3.60
C PHE A 138 -1.43 21.78 4.56
N GLY A 139 -1.84 21.50 5.79
CA GLY A 139 -0.99 20.87 6.80
C GLY A 139 -0.67 19.44 6.41
N PRO A 140 0.05 18.67 7.24
CA PRO A 140 0.33 17.29 6.85
C PRO A 140 -0.97 16.53 6.60
N LEU A 141 -0.98 15.71 5.56
CA LEU A 141 -2.09 14.79 5.31
C LEU A 141 -1.99 13.63 6.31
N HIS A 142 -3.05 13.45 7.09
CA HIS A 142 -3.12 12.37 8.08
C HIS A 142 -3.66 11.08 7.48
N LEU A 143 -4.57 11.21 6.49
CA LEU A 143 -5.21 10.07 5.83
C LEU A 143 -5.19 10.23 4.32
N LEU A 144 -4.90 9.12 3.65
CA LEU A 144 -5.09 8.95 2.22
C LEU A 144 -6.23 7.95 2.01
N LEU A 145 -7.37 8.43 1.50
CA LEU A 145 -8.48 7.57 1.13
C LEU A 145 -8.29 7.09 -0.29
N MET A 146 -8.16 5.79 -0.46
CA MET A 146 -7.94 5.16 -1.75
C MET A 146 -9.25 4.56 -2.25
N GLY A 147 -9.80 5.17 -3.30
CA GLY A 147 -11.02 4.72 -3.96
C GLY A 147 -10.77 3.58 -4.96
N GLY A 148 -11.59 3.49 -6.01
CA GLY A 148 -11.49 2.45 -7.01
C GLY A 148 -10.19 2.46 -7.83
N ASP A 149 -9.93 1.35 -8.50
CA ASP A 149 -8.87 1.17 -9.50
C ASP A 149 -7.45 1.41 -8.96
N GLN A 150 -7.17 0.86 -7.80
CA GLN A 150 -5.82 0.95 -7.22
C GLN A 150 -4.83 0.02 -7.92
N ILE A 151 -5.33 -1.01 -8.60
CA ILE A 151 -4.56 -1.96 -9.41
C ILE A 151 -5.29 -2.24 -10.71
N TYR A 152 -4.56 -2.22 -11.81
CA TYR A 152 -5.00 -2.65 -13.14
C TYR A 152 -4.34 -3.98 -13.46
N SER A 153 -5.16 -5.02 -13.65
CA SER A 153 -4.71 -6.40 -13.87
C SER A 153 -5.06 -6.94 -15.26
N ASP A 154 -5.41 -6.05 -16.18
CA ASP A 154 -5.85 -6.40 -17.55
C ASP A 154 -4.83 -7.25 -18.31
N ASP A 155 -3.56 -7.09 -18.00
CA ASP A 155 -2.48 -7.86 -18.62
C ASP A 155 -2.47 -9.34 -18.25
N MET A 156 -3.23 -9.76 -17.23
CA MET A 156 -3.38 -11.19 -16.87
C MET A 156 -3.92 -12.03 -18.03
N TRP A 157 -4.79 -11.44 -18.87
CA TRP A 157 -5.38 -12.13 -20.03
C TRP A 157 -4.35 -12.50 -21.10
N VAL A 158 -3.20 -11.84 -21.11
CA VAL A 158 -2.10 -12.08 -22.05
C VAL A 158 -0.92 -12.79 -21.37
N LYS A 159 -0.68 -12.51 -20.09
CA LYS A 159 0.49 -13.01 -19.35
C LYS A 159 0.28 -14.41 -18.77
N LEU A 160 -0.97 -14.84 -18.56
CA LEU A 160 -1.27 -16.14 -17.96
C LEU A 160 -1.81 -17.11 -19.02
N PRO A 161 -0.99 -18.07 -19.53
CA PRO A 161 -1.37 -18.95 -20.64
C PRO A 161 -2.62 -19.79 -20.34
N GLU A 162 -2.79 -20.28 -19.10
CA GLU A 162 -3.98 -21.05 -18.73
C GLU A 162 -5.25 -20.19 -18.75
N LEU A 163 -5.16 -18.91 -18.36
CA LEU A 163 -6.28 -17.98 -18.40
C LEU A 163 -6.62 -17.60 -19.85
N GLN A 164 -5.60 -17.40 -20.68
CA GLN A 164 -5.79 -17.18 -22.12
C GLN A 164 -6.48 -18.37 -22.76
N ALA A 165 -5.98 -19.58 -22.54
CA ALA A 165 -6.59 -20.81 -23.07
C ALA A 165 -8.06 -20.97 -22.60
N TRP A 166 -8.36 -20.65 -21.34
CA TRP A 166 -9.73 -20.64 -20.82
C TRP A 166 -10.60 -19.61 -21.55
N SER A 167 -10.08 -18.42 -21.82
CA SER A 167 -10.83 -17.34 -22.49
C SER A 167 -11.19 -17.67 -23.94
N GLU A 168 -10.41 -18.53 -24.59
CA GLU A 168 -10.62 -18.99 -25.98
C GLU A 168 -11.61 -20.14 -26.09
N LEU A 169 -12.01 -20.77 -24.96
CA LEU A 169 -13.02 -21.83 -24.97
C LEU A 169 -14.38 -21.30 -25.41
N PRO A 170 -15.19 -22.12 -26.14
CA PRO A 170 -16.60 -21.83 -26.38
C PRO A 170 -17.36 -21.63 -25.07
N TRP A 171 -18.36 -20.73 -25.07
CA TRP A 171 -19.10 -20.35 -23.86
C TRP A 171 -19.55 -21.52 -22.97
N PRO A 172 -20.17 -22.60 -23.51
CA PRO A 172 -20.62 -23.74 -22.69
C PRO A 172 -19.45 -24.45 -21.97
N GLN A 173 -18.30 -24.56 -22.64
CA GLN A 173 -17.09 -25.17 -22.07
C GLN A 173 -16.44 -24.25 -21.03
N ARG A 174 -16.45 -22.93 -21.25
CA ARG A 174 -15.90 -21.94 -20.34
C ARG A 174 -16.59 -21.96 -18.98
N ILE A 175 -17.93 -22.11 -18.95
CA ILE A 175 -18.70 -22.11 -17.70
C ILE A 175 -18.39 -23.38 -16.87
N THR A 176 -18.10 -24.51 -17.52
CA THR A 176 -17.85 -25.78 -16.84
C THR A 176 -16.39 -26.13 -16.66
N ALA A 177 -15.47 -25.32 -17.23
CA ALA A 177 -14.04 -25.53 -17.12
C ALA A 177 -13.60 -25.46 -15.65
N PRO A 178 -12.78 -26.42 -15.17
CA PRO A 178 -12.35 -26.43 -13.77
C PRO A 178 -11.39 -25.27 -13.47
N PHE A 179 -11.55 -24.66 -12.31
CA PHE A 179 -10.57 -23.73 -11.77
C PHE A 179 -9.41 -24.52 -11.13
N THR A 180 -8.38 -24.81 -11.92
CA THR A 180 -7.27 -25.69 -11.53
C THR A 180 -6.41 -25.09 -10.41
N ALA A 181 -5.70 -25.94 -9.66
CA ALA A 181 -4.73 -25.47 -8.67
C ALA A 181 -3.58 -24.68 -9.33
N SER A 182 -3.17 -25.09 -10.55
CA SER A 182 -2.15 -24.37 -11.33
C SER A 182 -2.60 -22.94 -11.65
N LEU A 183 -3.80 -22.76 -12.22
CA LEU A 183 -4.36 -21.45 -12.53
C LEU A 183 -4.52 -20.58 -11.28
N ARG A 184 -4.99 -21.16 -10.17
CA ARG A 184 -5.10 -20.46 -8.89
C ARG A 184 -3.76 -19.92 -8.41
N ASN A 185 -2.72 -20.75 -8.46
CA ASN A 185 -1.37 -20.37 -8.04
C ASN A 185 -0.76 -19.31 -8.97
N ALA A 186 -0.98 -19.45 -10.29
CA ALA A 186 -0.51 -18.46 -11.28
C ALA A 186 -1.18 -17.09 -11.06
N LEU A 187 -2.50 -17.07 -10.83
CA LEU A 187 -3.22 -15.84 -10.51
C LEU A 187 -2.74 -15.23 -9.18
N ALA A 188 -2.59 -16.03 -8.14
CA ALA A 188 -2.09 -15.56 -6.85
C ALA A 188 -0.70 -14.93 -6.98
N ALA A 189 0.22 -15.58 -7.70
CA ALA A 189 1.55 -15.04 -7.96
C ALA A 189 1.50 -13.76 -8.81
N HIS A 190 0.63 -13.71 -9.82
CA HIS A 190 0.47 -12.53 -10.67
C HIS A 190 0.00 -11.33 -9.87
N PHE A 191 -1.09 -11.47 -9.10
CA PHE A 191 -1.61 -10.39 -8.27
C PHE A 191 -0.61 -9.95 -7.19
N SER A 192 0.05 -10.89 -6.52
CA SER A 192 1.06 -10.55 -5.52
C SER A 192 2.20 -9.72 -6.10
N ARG A 193 2.74 -10.10 -7.29
CA ARG A 193 3.76 -9.29 -7.98
C ARG A 193 3.23 -7.92 -8.37
N LEU A 194 2.02 -7.86 -8.91
CA LEU A 194 1.40 -6.62 -9.34
C LEU A 194 1.24 -5.63 -8.17
N TYR A 195 0.84 -6.12 -6.99
CA TYR A 195 0.78 -5.31 -5.76
C TYR A 195 2.17 -4.86 -5.32
N LEU A 196 3.15 -5.76 -5.28
CA LEU A 196 4.52 -5.39 -4.91
C LEU A 196 5.09 -4.34 -5.87
N ASP A 197 4.99 -4.58 -7.17
CA ASP A 197 5.49 -3.65 -8.20
C ASP A 197 4.82 -2.27 -8.11
N ARG A 198 3.52 -2.23 -7.79
CA ARG A 198 2.79 -0.96 -7.72
C ARG A 198 3.16 -0.15 -6.48
N TRP A 199 3.37 -0.79 -5.34
CA TRP A 199 3.61 -0.12 -4.06
C TRP A 199 5.09 0.03 -3.71
N SER A 200 6.02 -0.59 -4.46
CA SER A 200 7.47 -0.40 -4.32
C SER A 200 8.04 0.73 -5.18
N GLN A 201 7.22 1.38 -6.00
CA GLN A 201 7.68 2.50 -6.84
C GLN A 201 7.87 3.76 -6.00
N PRO A 202 8.95 4.55 -6.26
CA PRO A 202 9.22 5.81 -5.55
C PRO A 202 8.22 6.91 -5.89
#